data_1643f549d2a598843d1eaad24c0ebafc
#
_entry.id   1643f549d2a598843d1eaad24c0ebafc
#
_cell.length_a   1.000
_cell.length_b   1.000
_cell.length_c   1.000
_cell.angle_alpha   90.00
_cell.angle_beta   90.00
_cell.angle_gamma   90.00
#
_symmetry.space_group_name_H-M   'P 1'
#
loop_
_entity.id
_entity.type
_entity.pdbx_description
1 polymer ?
#
loop_
_entity_poly.entity_id
_entity_poly.type
_entity_poly.pdbx_seq_one_letter_code
_entity_poly.pdbx_strand_id
1 'polypeptide(L)'
;QLKVLPNVITHDKENNLFEVTIFDLHLGKLAWGGETGENYDTKIARQRFLTAISTLIKRASGFNYNKILFPVGNDFFNSDTIFNTTTKGTPQDEDLRWQKTFNFGVKLLIDAINLLKQTGVKVDVVNIPGNHDFERSYYMGEYLVAWFNNDPMVNVNNGASPRKYYRFGKVLLGLTHGSEEKEGSLPLLMASDIESKPMWSETIYHEWHVGHIHRKRDMKYSITLDKDRMTNEDLGVTVRYLSSLTGTEEWHHKKGFIGAIKAGEGFIWNDEAGMVAHLNANLIIE
;
A
#
# COMPACT_ATOMS: atom_id res chain seq x y z
N GLN A 1 10.64 32.66 27.36
CA GLN A 1 10.01 32.83 26.05
C GLN A 1 10.65 31.85 25.08
N LEU A 2 9.91 30.83 24.67
CA LEU A 2 10.26 29.96 23.55
C LEU A 2 10.29 30.81 22.28
N LYS A 3 11.48 31.03 21.73
CA LYS A 3 11.62 31.60 20.40
C LYS A 3 11.19 30.53 19.40
N VAL A 4 10.06 30.74 18.75
CA VAL A 4 9.71 30.01 17.52
C VAL A 4 10.73 30.46 16.47
N LEU A 5 11.65 29.59 16.12
CA LEU A 5 12.54 29.80 14.99
C LEU A 5 11.67 29.84 13.72
N PRO A 6 11.88 30.80 12.82
CA PRO A 6 11.22 30.77 11.52
C PRO A 6 11.57 29.42 10.86
N ASN A 7 10.58 28.80 10.19
CA ASN A 7 10.79 27.62 9.35
C ASN A 7 11.83 27.96 8.26
N VAL A 8 13.10 27.86 8.59
CA VAL A 8 14.15 27.80 7.60
C VAL A 8 14.19 26.34 7.17
N ILE A 9 13.38 26.02 6.17
CA ILE A 9 13.45 24.73 5.50
C ILE A 9 14.77 24.75 4.71
N THR A 10 15.84 24.24 5.33
CA THR A 10 17.09 23.97 4.62
C THR A 10 16.91 22.62 3.90
N HIS A 11 16.33 22.66 2.71
CA HIS A 11 15.98 21.49 1.90
C HIS A 11 17.19 20.81 1.22
N ASP A 12 18.40 21.25 1.43
CA ASP A 12 19.52 20.94 0.52
C ASP A 12 20.22 19.58 0.74
N LYS A 13 19.81 18.74 1.71
CA LYS A 13 20.55 17.47 1.98
C LYS A 13 19.69 16.25 2.36
N GLU A 14 18.39 16.37 2.50
CA GLU A 14 17.58 15.20 2.87
C GLU A 14 17.24 14.34 1.65
N ASN A 15 17.65 13.09 1.67
CA ASN A 15 17.29 12.09 0.67
C ASN A 15 16.10 11.29 1.20
N ASN A 16 14.88 11.68 0.83
CA ASN A 16 13.68 11.02 1.30
C ASN A 16 12.93 10.33 0.16
N LEU A 17 12.29 9.22 0.51
CA LEU A 17 11.31 8.49 -0.29
C LEU A 17 9.91 8.81 0.24
N PHE A 18 8.99 9.14 -0.65
CA PHE A 18 7.57 9.21 -0.32
C PHE A 18 6.88 7.93 -0.78
N GLU A 19 6.44 7.11 0.17
CA GLU A 19 5.64 5.93 -0.11
C GLU A 19 4.16 6.27 -0.03
N VAL A 20 3.38 5.83 -1.02
CA VAL A 20 1.92 6.01 -1.10
C VAL A 20 1.27 4.65 -1.18
N THR A 21 0.55 4.24 -0.14
CA THR A 21 -0.07 2.91 -0.07
C THR A 21 -1.58 3.01 0.01
N ILE A 22 -2.26 2.31 -0.91
CA ILE A 22 -3.71 2.12 -0.91
C ILE A 22 -3.96 0.67 -1.25
N PHE A 23 -4.13 -0.16 -0.23
CA PHE A 23 -4.37 -1.59 -0.34
C PHE A 23 -5.86 -1.92 -0.22
N ASP A 24 -6.24 -3.10 -0.64
CA ASP A 24 -7.60 -3.64 -0.51
C ASP A 24 -8.68 -2.69 -1.04
N LEU A 25 -8.49 -2.17 -2.28
CA LEU A 25 -9.47 -1.30 -2.91
C LEU A 25 -10.74 -2.05 -3.30
N HIS A 26 -10.59 -3.33 -3.70
CA HIS A 26 -11.69 -4.18 -4.19
C HIS A 26 -12.51 -3.47 -5.27
N LEU A 27 -11.84 -2.96 -6.31
CA LEU A 27 -12.49 -2.31 -7.43
C LEU A 27 -13.41 -3.29 -8.16
N GLY A 28 -14.65 -2.89 -8.37
CA GLY A 28 -15.71 -3.74 -8.93
C GLY A 28 -16.70 -4.26 -7.90
N LYS A 29 -16.35 -4.24 -6.61
CA LYS A 29 -17.23 -4.64 -5.53
C LYS A 29 -18.52 -3.82 -5.53
N LEU A 30 -19.65 -4.52 -5.34
CA LEU A 30 -20.95 -3.91 -5.09
C LEU A 30 -21.34 -4.14 -3.62
N ALA A 31 -21.67 -3.06 -2.93
CA ALA A 31 -22.30 -3.13 -1.60
C ALA A 31 -23.46 -2.14 -1.52
N TRP A 32 -24.56 -2.58 -0.92
CA TRP A 32 -25.75 -1.76 -0.72
C TRP A 32 -25.85 -1.30 0.73
N GLY A 33 -26.00 0.01 0.93
CA GLY A 33 -26.06 0.62 2.25
C GLY A 33 -27.18 0.11 3.15
N GLY A 34 -28.28 -0.39 2.57
CA GLY A 34 -29.35 -1.04 3.33
C GLY A 34 -28.94 -2.34 4.03
N GLU A 35 -27.92 -3.04 3.52
CA GLU A 35 -27.40 -4.29 4.10
C GLU A 35 -26.16 -4.04 4.95
N THR A 36 -25.25 -3.19 4.48
CA THR A 36 -23.91 -3.06 5.03
C THR A 36 -23.67 -1.76 5.79
N GLY A 37 -24.66 -0.85 5.77
CA GLY A 37 -24.58 0.49 6.33
C GLY A 37 -23.87 1.50 5.43
N GLU A 38 -23.34 1.08 4.27
CA GLU A 38 -22.58 1.92 3.35
C GLU A 38 -22.67 1.41 1.91
N ASN A 39 -22.92 2.33 0.97
CA ASN A 39 -22.86 2.00 -0.45
C ASN A 39 -21.39 1.93 -0.93
N TYR A 40 -21.11 0.97 -1.80
CA TYR A 40 -19.84 0.86 -2.48
C TYR A 40 -20.04 0.34 -3.91
N ASP A 41 -19.42 1.03 -4.86
CA ASP A 41 -19.42 0.70 -6.28
C ASP A 41 -18.12 1.17 -6.93
N THR A 42 -17.95 0.90 -8.21
CA THR A 42 -16.75 1.29 -8.98
C THR A 42 -16.52 2.80 -9.00
N LYS A 43 -17.58 3.63 -8.99
CA LYS A 43 -17.44 5.10 -8.99
C LYS A 43 -16.97 5.60 -7.63
N ILE A 44 -17.54 5.08 -6.56
CA ILE A 44 -17.15 5.39 -5.18
C ILE A 44 -15.70 4.97 -4.95
N ALA A 45 -15.32 3.76 -5.38
CA ALA A 45 -13.95 3.27 -5.29
C ALA A 45 -12.96 4.23 -5.98
N ARG A 46 -13.25 4.63 -7.23
CA ARG A 46 -12.43 5.59 -7.98
C ARG A 46 -12.29 6.94 -7.25
N GLN A 47 -13.40 7.48 -6.79
CA GLN A 47 -13.39 8.77 -6.09
C GLN A 47 -12.52 8.69 -4.83
N ARG A 48 -12.71 7.67 -4.00
CA ARG A 48 -11.94 7.47 -2.77
C ARG A 48 -10.45 7.33 -3.06
N PHE A 49 -10.10 6.51 -4.05
CA PHE A 49 -8.72 6.25 -4.44
C PHE A 49 -7.98 7.52 -4.86
N LEU A 50 -8.52 8.29 -5.81
CA LEU A 50 -7.90 9.53 -6.28
C LEU A 50 -7.89 10.63 -5.22
N THR A 51 -8.95 10.71 -4.39
CA THR A 51 -8.99 11.66 -3.27
C THR A 51 -7.93 11.33 -2.22
N ALA A 52 -7.73 10.06 -1.90
CA ALA A 52 -6.70 9.64 -0.96
C ALA A 52 -5.31 10.00 -1.47
N ILE A 53 -4.99 9.71 -2.74
CA ILE A 53 -3.69 10.08 -3.36
C ILE A 53 -3.49 11.59 -3.33
N SER A 54 -4.48 12.38 -3.77
CA SER A 54 -4.40 13.84 -3.77
C SER A 54 -4.18 14.40 -2.36
N THR A 55 -4.85 13.82 -1.36
CA THR A 55 -4.72 14.19 0.05
C THR A 55 -3.31 13.88 0.57
N LEU A 56 -2.78 12.70 0.24
CA LEU A 56 -1.43 12.29 0.64
C LEU A 56 -0.36 13.18 0.01
N ILE A 57 -0.46 13.49 -1.28
CA ILE A 57 0.44 14.45 -1.97
C ILE A 57 0.40 15.81 -1.24
N LYS A 58 -0.81 16.32 -0.94
CA LYS A 58 -0.95 17.59 -0.22
C LYS A 58 -0.33 17.54 1.18
N ARG A 59 -0.50 16.43 1.91
CA ARG A 59 0.08 16.27 3.26
C ARG A 59 1.59 16.09 3.23
N ALA A 60 2.12 15.52 2.16
CA ALA A 60 3.55 15.35 1.96
C ALA A 60 4.25 16.62 1.45
N SER A 61 3.54 17.69 1.09
CA SER A 61 4.11 18.90 0.47
C SER A 61 5.11 19.67 1.35
N GLY A 62 5.12 19.41 2.67
CA GLY A 62 6.10 19.98 3.60
C GLY A 62 7.41 19.20 3.70
N PHE A 63 7.50 18.04 3.03
CA PHE A 63 8.70 17.20 3.02
C PHE A 63 9.39 17.29 1.66
N ASN A 64 10.73 17.35 1.68
CA ASN A 64 11.51 17.20 0.47
C ASN A 64 11.73 15.71 0.20
N TYR A 65 11.22 15.19 -0.92
CA TYR A 65 11.43 13.81 -1.37
C TYR A 65 11.82 13.82 -2.85
N ASN A 66 12.69 12.90 -3.22
CA ASN A 66 13.23 12.81 -4.58
C ASN A 66 12.78 11.55 -5.34
N LYS A 67 11.99 10.71 -4.68
CA LYS A 67 11.42 9.50 -5.25
C LYS A 67 10.07 9.18 -4.60
N ILE A 68 9.16 8.58 -5.36
CA ILE A 68 7.90 8.03 -4.87
C ILE A 68 7.92 6.53 -5.06
N LEU A 69 7.57 5.77 -4.01
CA LEU A 69 7.21 4.36 -4.08
C LEU A 69 5.70 4.24 -4.06
N PHE A 70 5.16 3.58 -5.08
CA PHE A 70 3.72 3.35 -5.20
C PHE A 70 3.41 1.87 -5.33
N PRO A 71 3.26 1.14 -4.22
CA PRO A 71 2.77 -0.22 -4.22
C PRO A 71 1.32 -0.26 -4.73
N VAL A 72 1.04 -1.14 -5.68
CA VAL A 72 -0.29 -1.35 -6.30
C VAL A 72 -0.66 -2.83 -6.27
N GLY A 73 -1.88 -3.17 -6.68
CA GLY A 73 -2.39 -4.53 -6.50
C GLY A 73 -2.92 -4.73 -5.08
N ASN A 74 -2.56 -5.83 -4.44
CA ASN A 74 -2.93 -6.12 -3.05
C ASN A 74 -4.45 -6.08 -2.86
N ASP A 75 -5.17 -6.95 -3.58
CA ASP A 75 -6.64 -6.92 -3.71
C ASP A 75 -7.16 -5.60 -4.30
N PHE A 76 -6.50 -5.12 -5.37
CA PHE A 76 -6.97 -3.97 -6.12
C PHE A 76 -8.31 -4.26 -6.82
N PHE A 77 -8.47 -5.44 -7.44
CA PHE A 77 -9.74 -5.91 -7.98
C PHE A 77 -10.47 -6.79 -6.97
N ASN A 78 -11.82 -6.74 -7.02
CA ASN A 78 -12.66 -7.51 -6.12
C ASN A 78 -12.77 -8.99 -6.50
N SER A 79 -12.55 -9.33 -7.77
CA SER A 79 -12.61 -10.70 -8.28
C SER A 79 -11.55 -10.98 -9.33
N ASP A 80 -11.17 -12.25 -9.48
CA ASP A 80 -10.12 -12.71 -10.37
C ASP A 80 -10.66 -13.35 -11.65
N THR A 81 -11.78 -14.06 -11.55
CA THR A 81 -12.27 -14.93 -12.61
C THR A 81 -13.42 -14.29 -13.42
N ILE A 82 -13.71 -14.91 -14.57
CA ILE A 82 -14.87 -14.55 -15.40
C ILE A 82 -16.22 -14.84 -14.72
N PHE A 83 -16.21 -15.64 -13.63
CA PHE A 83 -17.38 -16.01 -12.85
C PHE A 83 -17.58 -15.11 -11.62
N ASN A 84 -16.84 -14.00 -11.54
CA ASN A 84 -16.86 -13.09 -10.40
C ASN A 84 -16.51 -13.81 -9.08
N THR A 85 -15.44 -14.57 -9.10
CA THR A 85 -14.94 -15.24 -7.88
C THR A 85 -13.52 -14.76 -7.57
N THR A 86 -13.13 -14.90 -6.29
CA THR A 86 -11.72 -14.79 -5.89
C THR A 86 -10.89 -15.87 -6.58
N THR A 87 -9.58 -15.78 -6.50
CA THR A 87 -8.65 -16.79 -7.05
C THR A 87 -8.98 -18.21 -6.58
N LYS A 88 -9.40 -18.39 -5.34
CA LYS A 88 -9.79 -19.69 -4.75
C LYS A 88 -11.26 -20.06 -4.95
N GLY A 89 -12.02 -19.28 -5.74
CA GLY A 89 -13.39 -19.62 -6.15
C GLY A 89 -14.51 -19.08 -5.26
N THR A 90 -14.24 -18.20 -4.28
CA THR A 90 -15.29 -17.57 -3.46
C THR A 90 -16.06 -16.54 -4.30
N PRO A 91 -17.40 -16.68 -4.45
CA PRO A 91 -18.21 -15.73 -5.20
C PRO A 91 -18.15 -14.32 -4.61
N GLN A 92 -18.18 -13.32 -5.51
CA GLN A 92 -18.13 -11.90 -5.18
C GLN A 92 -19.25 -11.15 -5.89
N ASP A 93 -19.86 -10.18 -5.20
CA ASP A 93 -20.81 -9.27 -5.80
C ASP A 93 -20.08 -8.17 -6.57
N GLU A 94 -20.40 -8.06 -7.86
CA GLU A 94 -19.72 -7.17 -8.80
C GLU A 94 -20.67 -6.12 -9.37
N ASP A 95 -20.26 -4.87 -9.37
CA ASP A 95 -20.98 -3.72 -9.94
C ASP A 95 -21.00 -3.75 -11.48
N LEU A 96 -19.91 -4.24 -12.09
CA LEU A 96 -19.72 -4.23 -13.54
C LEU A 96 -19.33 -5.61 -14.07
N ARG A 97 -19.42 -5.76 -15.40
CA ARG A 97 -18.81 -6.91 -16.07
C ARG A 97 -17.30 -6.84 -15.95
N TRP A 98 -16.65 -7.98 -15.78
CA TRP A 98 -15.21 -8.09 -15.53
C TRP A 98 -14.33 -7.32 -16.53
N GLN A 99 -14.70 -7.30 -17.83
CA GLN A 99 -13.96 -6.54 -18.86
C GLN A 99 -14.02 -5.03 -18.61
N LYS A 100 -15.20 -4.53 -18.15
CA LYS A 100 -15.36 -3.12 -17.82
C LYS A 100 -14.58 -2.77 -16.56
N THR A 101 -14.64 -3.62 -15.54
CA THR A 101 -13.88 -3.46 -14.29
C THR A 101 -12.38 -3.42 -14.57
N PHE A 102 -11.86 -4.36 -15.37
CA PHE A 102 -10.44 -4.39 -15.73
C PHE A 102 -10.00 -3.12 -16.46
N ASN A 103 -10.70 -2.74 -17.55
CA ASN A 103 -10.38 -1.53 -18.29
C ASN A 103 -10.46 -0.26 -17.44
N PHE A 104 -11.41 -0.22 -16.52
CA PHE A 104 -11.58 0.90 -15.60
C PHE A 104 -10.42 0.95 -14.59
N GLY A 105 -10.02 -0.19 -14.03
CA GLY A 105 -8.95 -0.30 -13.06
C GLY A 105 -7.58 0.10 -13.63
N VAL A 106 -7.26 -0.41 -14.83
CA VAL A 106 -6.02 -0.03 -15.50
C VAL A 106 -5.96 1.49 -15.76
N LYS A 107 -7.05 2.09 -16.25
CA LYS A 107 -7.13 3.54 -16.45
C LYS A 107 -7.00 4.31 -15.14
N LEU A 108 -7.62 3.81 -14.06
CA LEU A 108 -7.53 4.41 -12.73
C LEU A 108 -6.08 4.45 -12.22
N LEU A 109 -5.32 3.36 -12.40
CA LEU A 109 -3.91 3.32 -12.03
C LEU A 109 -3.04 4.23 -12.90
N ILE A 110 -3.30 4.29 -14.21
CA ILE A 110 -2.61 5.23 -15.09
C ILE A 110 -2.87 6.68 -14.65
N ASP A 111 -4.14 7.04 -14.35
CA ASP A 111 -4.51 8.36 -13.84
C ASP A 111 -3.76 8.66 -12.53
N ALA A 112 -3.69 7.69 -11.62
CA ALA A 112 -3.02 7.81 -10.33
C ALA A 112 -1.50 8.01 -10.47
N ILE A 113 -0.84 7.20 -11.30
CA ILE A 113 0.60 7.32 -11.56
C ILE A 113 0.91 8.68 -12.21
N ASN A 114 0.09 9.12 -13.17
CA ASN A 114 0.24 10.44 -13.77
C ASN A 114 0.02 11.57 -12.76
N LEU A 115 -0.90 11.42 -11.81
CA LEU A 115 -1.09 12.38 -10.73
C LEU A 115 0.15 12.45 -9.82
N LEU A 116 0.73 11.32 -9.44
CA LEU A 116 1.97 11.26 -8.67
C LEU A 116 3.14 11.91 -9.43
N LYS A 117 3.26 11.68 -10.72
CA LYS A 117 4.29 12.31 -11.59
C LYS A 117 4.20 13.84 -11.63
N GLN A 118 3.02 14.44 -11.40
CA GLN A 118 2.87 15.89 -11.36
C GLN A 118 3.67 16.54 -10.22
N THR A 119 4.11 15.79 -9.23
CA THR A 119 5.04 16.26 -8.20
C THR A 119 6.45 16.55 -8.74
N GLY A 120 6.76 16.10 -9.95
CA GLY A 120 8.07 16.29 -10.61
C GLY A 120 9.12 15.26 -10.25
N VAL A 121 8.80 14.23 -9.45
CA VAL A 121 9.74 13.16 -9.06
C VAL A 121 9.41 11.83 -9.70
N LYS A 122 10.41 10.93 -9.74
CA LYS A 122 10.25 9.58 -10.28
C LYS A 122 9.33 8.73 -9.40
N VAL A 123 8.54 7.86 -10.06
CA VAL A 123 7.61 6.94 -9.43
C VAL A 123 8.06 5.51 -9.69
N ASP A 124 8.42 4.78 -8.63
CA ASP A 124 8.62 3.34 -8.65
C ASP A 124 7.30 2.66 -8.28
N VAL A 125 6.72 1.95 -9.21
CA VAL A 125 5.49 1.17 -9.03
C VAL A 125 5.85 -0.27 -8.74
N VAL A 126 5.29 -0.87 -7.69
CA VAL A 126 5.52 -2.26 -7.32
C VAL A 126 4.17 -2.98 -7.25
N ASN A 127 3.95 -3.95 -8.14
CA ASN A 127 2.73 -4.72 -8.16
C ASN A 127 2.78 -5.90 -7.20
N ILE A 128 1.77 -6.02 -6.34
CA ILE A 128 1.64 -7.06 -5.31
C ILE A 128 0.33 -7.81 -5.59
N PRO A 129 0.34 -9.14 -5.83
CA PRO A 129 -0.88 -9.88 -6.02
C PRO A 129 -1.63 -10.05 -4.69
N GLY A 130 -2.98 -10.03 -4.75
CA GLY A 130 -3.86 -10.36 -3.64
C GLY A 130 -4.52 -11.72 -3.79
N ASN A 131 -5.36 -12.12 -2.84
CA ASN A 131 -6.12 -13.37 -2.94
C ASN A 131 -7.43 -13.21 -3.72
N HIS A 132 -7.88 -12.00 -3.95
CA HIS A 132 -9.05 -11.70 -4.79
C HIS A 132 -8.69 -11.52 -6.26
N ASP A 133 -7.43 -11.22 -6.61
CA ASP A 133 -7.05 -10.76 -7.94
C ASP A 133 -5.69 -11.25 -8.43
N PHE A 134 -5.25 -12.44 -8.01
CA PHE A 134 -3.91 -12.96 -8.27
C PHE A 134 -3.51 -12.92 -9.76
N GLU A 135 -4.34 -13.48 -10.65
CA GLU A 135 -4.09 -13.44 -12.09
C GLU A 135 -4.32 -12.05 -12.67
N ARG A 136 -5.44 -11.43 -12.32
CA ARG A 136 -5.86 -10.14 -12.86
C ARG A 136 -4.89 -9.04 -12.50
N SER A 137 -4.33 -9.08 -11.29
CA SER A 137 -3.27 -8.20 -10.83
C SER A 137 -2.00 -8.36 -11.69
N TYR A 138 -1.60 -9.59 -12.03
CA TYR A 138 -0.45 -9.82 -12.90
C TYR A 138 -0.65 -9.21 -14.30
N TYR A 139 -1.79 -9.45 -14.95
CA TYR A 139 -2.10 -8.85 -16.26
C TYR A 139 -2.16 -7.33 -16.21
N MET A 140 -2.68 -6.77 -15.13
CA MET A 140 -2.67 -5.33 -14.88
C MET A 140 -1.24 -4.80 -14.78
N GLY A 141 -0.36 -5.48 -14.05
CA GLY A 141 1.04 -5.15 -13.95
C GLY A 141 1.75 -5.16 -15.30
N GLU A 142 1.55 -6.20 -16.14
CA GLU A 142 2.09 -6.25 -17.50
C GLU A 142 1.58 -5.10 -18.38
N TYR A 143 0.31 -4.73 -18.23
CA TYR A 143 -0.23 -3.57 -18.94
C TYR A 143 0.47 -2.27 -18.52
N LEU A 144 0.72 -2.07 -17.21
CA LEU A 144 1.44 -0.90 -16.71
C LEU A 144 2.90 -0.88 -17.22
N VAL A 145 3.58 -2.03 -17.21
CA VAL A 145 4.93 -2.17 -17.79
C VAL A 145 4.93 -1.73 -19.26
N ALA A 146 4.00 -2.23 -20.07
CA ALA A 146 3.89 -1.87 -21.48
C ALA A 146 3.54 -0.39 -21.67
N TRP A 147 2.61 0.14 -20.85
CA TRP A 147 2.15 1.53 -20.97
C TRP A 147 3.25 2.54 -20.67
N PHE A 148 4.03 2.29 -19.62
CA PHE A 148 5.08 3.19 -19.16
C PHE A 148 6.49 2.83 -19.67
N ASN A 149 6.61 1.87 -20.59
CA ASN A 149 7.90 1.37 -21.09
C ASN A 149 8.86 2.49 -21.59
N ASN A 150 8.32 3.55 -22.17
CA ASN A 150 9.10 4.67 -22.70
C ASN A 150 9.06 5.91 -21.80
N ASP A 151 8.56 5.81 -20.58
CA ASP A 151 8.46 6.94 -19.65
C ASP A 151 9.62 6.89 -18.64
N PRO A 152 10.62 7.79 -18.73
CA PRO A 152 11.78 7.76 -17.85
C PRO A 152 11.46 8.13 -16.39
N MET A 153 10.24 8.63 -16.14
CA MET A 153 9.76 9.00 -14.81
C MET A 153 9.06 7.87 -14.08
N VAL A 154 8.79 6.73 -14.74
CA VAL A 154 8.07 5.61 -14.15
C VAL A 154 8.88 4.33 -14.34
N ASN A 155 9.06 3.60 -13.25
CA ASN A 155 9.59 2.24 -13.29
C ASN A 155 8.54 1.29 -12.69
N VAL A 156 8.22 0.20 -13.36
CA VAL A 156 7.19 -0.76 -12.91
C VAL A 156 7.85 -2.11 -12.64
N ASN A 157 7.76 -2.57 -11.39
CA ASN A 157 8.15 -3.91 -10.99
C ASN A 157 6.91 -4.82 -10.93
N ASN A 158 6.77 -5.71 -11.91
CA ASN A 158 5.75 -6.75 -11.98
C ASN A 158 6.35 -8.16 -11.89
N GLY A 159 7.42 -8.36 -11.11
CA GLY A 159 8.00 -9.68 -10.88
C GLY A 159 6.95 -10.67 -10.34
N ALA A 160 7.11 -11.96 -10.60
CA ALA A 160 6.12 -12.99 -10.28
C ALA A 160 6.04 -13.35 -8.78
N SER A 161 7.05 -12.98 -7.96
CA SER A 161 7.02 -13.26 -6.52
C SER A 161 5.85 -12.55 -5.84
N PRO A 162 5.08 -13.22 -4.97
CA PRO A 162 4.00 -12.57 -4.20
C PRO A 162 4.52 -11.61 -3.14
N ARG A 163 5.75 -11.79 -2.68
CA ARG A 163 6.45 -10.86 -1.80
C ARG A 163 7.38 -9.98 -2.61
N LYS A 164 7.41 -8.70 -2.27
CA LYS A 164 8.31 -7.72 -2.87
C LYS A 164 9.17 -7.08 -1.80
N TYR A 165 10.38 -6.72 -2.19
CA TYR A 165 11.29 -6.01 -1.32
C TYR A 165 11.77 -4.75 -2.01
N TYR A 166 11.85 -3.67 -1.24
CA TYR A 166 12.29 -2.38 -1.74
C TYR A 166 13.30 -1.78 -0.76
N ARG A 167 14.50 -1.56 -1.22
CA ARG A 167 15.57 -0.94 -0.43
C ARG A 167 15.69 0.54 -0.77
N PHE A 168 15.78 1.36 0.27
CA PHE A 168 16.09 2.78 0.17
C PHE A 168 17.09 3.17 1.25
N GLY A 169 18.38 3.37 0.87
CA GLY A 169 19.47 3.59 1.81
C GLY A 169 19.56 2.49 2.87
N LYS A 170 19.33 2.85 4.13
CA LYS A 170 19.32 1.93 5.29
C LYS A 170 17.94 1.35 5.60
N VAL A 171 16.95 1.64 4.78
CA VAL A 171 15.57 1.12 4.93
C VAL A 171 15.37 -0.07 4.01
N LEU A 172 14.78 -1.14 4.52
CA LEU A 172 14.28 -2.28 3.76
C LEU A 172 12.79 -2.45 4.02
N LEU A 173 11.99 -2.26 2.99
CA LEU A 173 10.55 -2.47 3.01
C LEU A 173 10.22 -3.83 2.40
N GLY A 174 9.41 -4.60 3.10
CA GLY A 174 8.74 -5.79 2.60
C GLY A 174 7.29 -5.46 2.28
N LEU A 175 6.79 -5.94 1.15
CA LEU A 175 5.43 -5.68 0.68
C LEU A 175 4.78 -7.01 0.34
N THR A 176 3.66 -7.33 0.95
CA THR A 176 2.88 -8.55 0.67
C THR A 176 1.40 -8.32 0.96
N HIS A 177 0.54 -9.17 0.42
CA HIS A 177 -0.88 -9.10 0.75
C HIS A 177 -1.18 -9.63 2.17
N GLY A 178 -0.54 -10.74 2.56
CA GLY A 178 -0.68 -11.29 3.91
C GLY A 178 -1.74 -12.37 4.07
N SER A 179 -2.33 -12.87 2.98
CA SER A 179 -3.31 -13.97 3.01
C SER A 179 -2.67 -15.35 3.16
N GLU A 180 -1.41 -15.50 2.79
CA GLU A 180 -0.72 -16.78 2.76
C GLU A 180 0.34 -16.91 3.87
N GLU A 181 1.01 -15.82 4.24
CA GLU A 181 2.04 -15.84 5.25
C GLU A 181 1.47 -15.77 6.66
N LYS A 182 2.09 -16.52 7.57
CA LYS A 182 1.87 -16.31 9.00
C LYS A 182 2.60 -15.03 9.42
N GLU A 183 1.90 -14.11 10.06
CA GLU A 183 2.45 -12.82 10.50
C GLU A 183 3.79 -12.96 11.23
N GLY A 184 3.90 -13.87 12.20
CA GLY A 184 5.13 -14.12 12.95
C GLY A 184 6.29 -14.67 12.13
N SER A 185 6.06 -15.10 10.87
CA SER A 185 7.12 -15.57 9.96
C SER A 185 7.71 -14.44 9.11
N LEU A 186 7.03 -13.31 8.98
CA LEU A 186 7.45 -12.20 8.11
C LEU A 186 8.85 -11.66 8.46
N PRO A 187 9.23 -11.47 9.75
CA PRO A 187 10.59 -11.05 10.09
C PRO A 187 11.67 -12.02 9.60
N LEU A 188 11.43 -13.31 9.77
CA LEU A 188 12.37 -14.34 9.33
C LEU A 188 12.45 -14.42 7.80
N LEU A 189 11.31 -14.28 7.11
CA LEU A 189 11.25 -14.24 5.65
C LEU A 189 12.08 -13.07 5.11
N MET A 190 11.96 -11.86 5.69
CA MET A 190 12.76 -10.70 5.26
C MET A 190 14.26 -10.93 5.42
N ALA A 191 14.70 -11.64 6.47
CA ALA A 191 16.11 -11.93 6.72
C ALA A 191 16.66 -13.09 5.87
N SER A 192 15.79 -13.99 5.35
CA SER A 192 16.21 -15.27 4.76
C SER A 192 15.83 -15.46 3.29
N ASP A 193 14.85 -14.74 2.77
CA ASP A 193 14.43 -14.83 1.37
C ASP A 193 15.61 -14.47 0.43
N ILE A 194 15.73 -15.17 -0.68
CA ILE A 194 16.85 -15.03 -1.61
C ILE A 194 16.99 -13.60 -2.14
N GLU A 195 15.87 -12.89 -2.30
CA GLU A 195 15.84 -11.53 -2.81
C GLU A 195 16.26 -10.52 -1.73
N SER A 196 15.74 -10.65 -0.50
CA SER A 196 15.97 -9.67 0.57
C SER A 196 17.22 -9.91 1.39
N LYS A 197 17.71 -11.14 1.49
CA LYS A 197 18.87 -11.50 2.28
C LYS A 197 20.12 -10.63 2.03
N PRO A 198 20.49 -10.30 0.77
CA PRO A 198 21.62 -9.40 0.53
C PRO A 198 21.34 -7.98 1.06
N MET A 199 20.10 -7.50 0.95
CA MET A 199 19.69 -6.16 1.40
C MET A 199 19.63 -6.08 2.92
N TRP A 200 19.22 -7.17 3.60
CA TRP A 200 19.10 -7.25 5.05
C TRP A 200 20.38 -6.84 5.78
N SER A 201 21.51 -7.35 5.36
CA SER A 201 22.80 -7.07 6.02
C SER A 201 23.30 -5.64 5.82
N GLU A 202 22.74 -4.91 4.87
CA GLU A 202 23.14 -3.54 4.51
C GLU A 202 22.15 -2.48 5.00
N THR A 203 21.05 -2.91 5.65
CA THR A 203 19.96 -2.07 6.14
C THR A 203 19.80 -2.16 7.66
N ILE A 204 19.14 -1.19 8.26
CA ILE A 204 18.94 -1.08 9.72
C ILE A 204 17.44 -1.04 10.04
N TYR A 205 16.66 -0.33 9.21
CA TYR A 205 15.21 -0.14 9.43
C TYR A 205 14.44 -1.12 8.56
N HIS A 206 13.68 -2.00 9.20
CA HIS A 206 12.98 -3.09 8.54
C HIS A 206 11.49 -3.01 8.82
N GLU A 207 10.67 -2.89 7.78
CA GLU A 207 9.23 -2.83 7.94
C GLU A 207 8.50 -3.60 6.83
N TRP A 208 7.48 -4.36 7.20
CA TRP A 208 6.51 -4.96 6.31
C TRP A 208 5.23 -4.13 6.23
N HIS A 209 4.77 -3.86 5.02
CA HIS A 209 3.44 -3.33 4.76
C HIS A 209 2.54 -4.42 4.19
N VAL A 210 1.43 -4.65 4.87
CA VAL A 210 0.54 -5.80 4.65
C VAL A 210 -0.90 -5.32 4.54
N GLY A 211 -1.68 -5.90 3.63
CA GLY A 211 -3.12 -5.65 3.46
C GLY A 211 -4.00 -6.70 4.14
N HIS A 212 -5.00 -7.19 3.42
CA HIS A 212 -5.87 -8.33 3.70
C HIS A 212 -6.87 -8.16 4.85
N ILE A 213 -6.46 -7.67 6.01
CA ILE A 213 -7.35 -7.60 7.20
C ILE A 213 -8.21 -6.32 7.26
N HIS A 214 -8.06 -5.42 6.31
CA HIS A 214 -8.81 -4.16 6.14
C HIS A 214 -8.83 -3.26 7.39
N ARG A 215 -7.85 -3.39 8.29
CA ARG A 215 -7.73 -2.58 9.51
C ARG A 215 -6.28 -2.36 9.90
N LYS A 216 -6.02 -1.23 10.51
CA LYS A 216 -4.68 -0.93 11.04
C LYS A 216 -4.30 -1.84 12.19
N ARG A 217 -3.08 -2.35 12.11
CA ARG A 217 -2.45 -3.09 13.19
C ARG A 217 -0.94 -3.06 13.03
N ASP A 218 -0.25 -2.64 14.04
CA ASP A 218 1.21 -2.61 14.06
C ASP A 218 1.74 -3.62 15.07
N MET A 219 2.72 -4.41 14.66
CA MET A 219 3.44 -5.33 15.52
C MET A 219 4.94 -5.17 15.30
N LYS A 220 5.70 -5.05 16.39
CA LYS A 220 7.16 -4.95 16.35
C LYS A 220 7.80 -6.23 16.89
N TYR A 221 8.67 -6.80 16.09
CA TYR A 221 9.48 -7.96 16.46
C TYR A 221 10.90 -7.47 16.73
N SER A 222 11.25 -7.34 18.04
CA SER A 222 12.57 -6.88 18.44
C SER A 222 13.61 -7.95 18.17
N ILE A 223 14.81 -7.52 17.74
CA ILE A 223 15.98 -8.38 17.54
C ILE A 223 16.83 -8.42 18.83
N THR A 224 16.55 -7.55 19.82
CA THR A 224 17.34 -7.48 21.04
C THR A 224 17.09 -8.70 21.92
N LEU A 225 18.18 -9.22 22.52
CA LEU A 225 18.14 -10.32 23.47
C LEU A 225 17.96 -9.84 24.92
N ASP A 226 18.00 -8.52 25.16
CA ASP A 226 17.83 -7.93 26.47
C ASP A 226 16.34 -7.75 26.80
N LYS A 227 15.80 -8.67 27.58
CA LYS A 227 14.39 -8.70 27.98
C LYS A 227 14.00 -7.55 28.92
N ASP A 228 14.98 -6.94 29.59
CA ASP A 228 14.73 -5.93 30.64
C ASP A 228 14.74 -4.49 30.08
N ARG A 229 15.08 -4.31 28.81
CA ARG A 229 15.23 -3.00 28.15
C ARG A 229 14.46 -2.88 26.83
N MET A 230 13.36 -3.59 26.65
CA MET A 230 12.53 -3.43 25.45
C MET A 230 11.91 -2.04 25.42
N THR A 231 12.51 -1.14 24.67
CA THR A 231 11.95 0.19 24.36
C THR A 231 11.33 0.17 22.97
N ASN A 232 10.47 1.13 22.66
CA ASN A 232 9.93 1.30 21.29
C ASN A 232 10.98 1.72 20.25
N GLU A 233 12.22 1.94 20.69
CA GLU A 233 13.37 2.36 19.88
C GLU A 233 14.29 1.20 19.49
N ASP A 234 14.02 -0.03 19.96
CA ASP A 234 14.84 -1.19 19.62
C ASP A 234 14.79 -1.50 18.14
N LEU A 235 15.94 -1.86 17.57
CA LEU A 235 16.03 -2.38 16.22
C LEU A 235 15.26 -3.69 16.12
N GLY A 236 14.50 -3.83 15.03
CA GLY A 236 13.68 -5.01 14.82
C GLY A 236 12.95 -4.94 13.48
N VAL A 237 11.94 -5.77 13.32
CA VAL A 237 11.05 -5.74 12.16
C VAL A 237 9.67 -5.30 12.59
N THR A 238 9.19 -4.21 12.04
CA THR A 238 7.79 -3.80 12.18
C THR A 238 6.95 -4.51 11.12
N VAL A 239 5.84 -5.10 11.52
CA VAL A 239 4.81 -5.61 10.60
C VAL A 239 3.59 -4.72 10.75
N ARG A 240 3.30 -3.96 9.71
CA ARG A 240 2.20 -2.98 9.67
C ARG A 240 1.12 -3.44 8.72
N TYR A 241 -0.05 -3.72 9.26
CA TYR A 241 -1.27 -3.89 8.48
C TYR A 241 -1.88 -2.53 8.18
N LEU A 242 -2.16 -2.27 6.92
CA LEU A 242 -2.65 -0.99 6.45
C LEU A 242 -4.17 -0.94 6.39
N SER A 243 -4.71 0.27 6.44
CA SER A 243 -6.14 0.51 6.23
C SER A 243 -6.54 0.24 4.79
N SER A 244 -7.81 -0.08 4.60
CA SER A 244 -8.47 -0.19 3.30
C SER A 244 -9.38 1.00 3.03
N LEU A 245 -9.63 1.31 1.75
CA LEU A 245 -10.66 2.26 1.30
C LEU A 245 -11.98 1.58 0.95
N THR A 246 -12.03 0.25 0.97
CA THR A 246 -13.20 -0.53 0.57
C THR A 246 -14.40 -0.31 1.50
N GLY A 247 -15.61 -0.46 0.98
CA GLY A 247 -16.84 -0.50 1.77
C GLY A 247 -16.88 -1.74 2.67
N THR A 248 -17.63 -1.68 3.76
CA THR A 248 -17.89 -2.83 4.63
C THR A 248 -18.66 -3.88 3.84
N GLU A 249 -18.26 -5.15 3.92
CA GLU A 249 -18.97 -6.26 3.31
C GLU A 249 -20.08 -6.78 4.20
N GLU A 250 -21.09 -7.42 3.58
CA GLU A 250 -22.14 -8.11 4.31
C GLU A 250 -21.55 -9.14 5.30
N TRP A 251 -20.53 -9.91 4.87
CA TRP A 251 -19.82 -10.87 5.72
C TRP A 251 -19.14 -10.18 6.92
N HIS A 252 -18.40 -9.07 6.69
CA HIS A 252 -17.75 -8.31 7.76
C HIS A 252 -18.78 -7.71 8.72
N HIS A 253 -19.89 -7.19 8.18
CA HIS A 253 -20.98 -6.64 8.98
C HIS A 253 -21.64 -7.72 9.86
N LYS A 254 -21.96 -8.89 9.28
CA LYS A 254 -22.52 -10.03 10.00
C LYS A 254 -21.58 -10.57 11.10
N LYS A 255 -20.26 -10.48 10.91
CA LYS A 255 -19.24 -10.89 11.89
C LYS A 255 -18.90 -9.81 12.92
N GLY A 256 -19.52 -8.62 12.85
CA GLY A 256 -19.26 -7.52 13.77
C GLY A 256 -17.95 -6.77 13.53
N PHE A 257 -17.33 -6.92 12.38
CA PHE A 257 -16.12 -6.18 11.98
C PHE A 257 -16.50 -4.80 11.42
N ILE A 258 -17.02 -3.94 12.29
CA ILE A 258 -17.49 -2.59 11.95
C ILE A 258 -16.60 -1.53 12.63
N GLY A 259 -16.57 -0.32 12.06
CA GLY A 259 -15.89 0.84 12.67
C GLY A 259 -14.40 0.95 12.36
N ALA A 260 -13.85 0.19 11.40
CA ALA A 260 -12.50 0.42 10.92
C ALA A 260 -12.40 1.79 10.21
N ILE A 261 -11.37 2.58 10.56
CA ILE A 261 -11.09 3.84 9.86
C ILE A 261 -10.60 3.52 8.45
N LYS A 262 -11.33 4.03 7.44
CA LYS A 262 -10.96 3.88 6.05
C LYS A 262 -9.98 4.98 5.68
N ALA A 263 -8.81 4.61 5.22
CA ALA A 263 -7.75 5.56 4.88
C ALA A 263 -6.81 5.00 3.81
N GLY A 264 -6.27 5.90 2.98
CA GLY A 264 -4.99 5.70 2.32
C GLY A 264 -3.87 6.13 3.28
N GLU A 265 -2.71 5.51 3.18
CA GLU A 265 -1.57 5.80 4.05
C GLU A 265 -0.36 6.22 3.22
N GLY A 266 0.45 7.13 3.74
CA GLY A 266 1.70 7.54 3.13
C GLY A 266 2.80 7.61 4.18
N PHE A 267 4.01 7.33 3.77
CA PHE A 267 5.17 7.33 4.64
C PHE A 267 6.29 8.15 4.02
N ILE A 268 7.00 8.90 4.84
CA ILE A 268 8.24 9.56 4.44
C ILE A 268 9.39 8.81 5.08
N TRP A 269 10.25 8.27 4.25
CA TRP A 269 11.42 7.50 4.64
C TRP A 269 12.67 8.30 4.33
N ASN A 270 13.51 8.50 5.32
CA ASN A 270 14.85 9.03 5.12
C ASN A 270 15.84 7.87 4.93
N ASP A 271 16.77 8.01 4.00
CA ASP A 271 17.71 6.94 3.63
C ASP A 271 18.67 6.52 4.75
N GLU A 272 18.94 7.40 5.74
CA GLU A 272 19.81 7.13 6.88
C GLU A 272 19.04 7.01 8.22
N ALA A 273 17.92 7.72 8.37
CA ALA A 273 17.20 7.85 9.64
C ALA A 273 15.92 6.99 9.74
N GLY A 274 15.53 6.27 8.67
CA GLY A 274 14.32 5.47 8.66
C GLY A 274 13.05 6.29 8.45
N MET A 275 11.94 5.89 9.08
CA MET A 275 10.65 6.56 8.93
C MET A 275 10.63 7.90 9.68
N VAL A 276 10.43 9.00 8.96
CA VAL A 276 10.35 10.36 9.53
C VAL A 276 8.93 10.88 9.65
N ALA A 277 7.98 10.36 8.85
CA ALA A 277 6.56 10.70 8.98
C ALA A 277 5.64 9.58 8.49
N HIS A 278 4.48 9.47 9.15
CA HIS A 278 3.35 8.63 8.73
C HIS A 278 2.13 9.53 8.50
N LEU A 279 1.63 9.53 7.27
CA LEU A 279 0.55 10.38 6.79
C LEU A 279 -0.70 9.54 6.56
N ASN A 280 -1.87 10.05 6.92
CA ASN A 280 -3.13 9.36 6.71
C ASN A 280 -4.06 10.20 5.84
N ALA A 281 -4.72 9.60 4.86
CA ALA A 281 -5.83 10.18 4.11
C ALA A 281 -7.13 9.50 4.55
N ASN A 282 -7.60 9.85 5.75
CA ASN A 282 -8.85 9.31 6.30
C ASN A 282 -10.03 9.76 5.44
N LEU A 283 -10.93 8.83 5.11
CA LEU A 283 -12.21 9.18 4.49
C LEU A 283 -13.13 9.81 5.54
N ILE A 284 -13.74 10.92 5.15
CA ILE A 284 -14.88 11.49 5.86
C ILE A 284 -16.10 10.79 5.27
N ILE A 285 -16.76 9.95 6.06
CA ILE A 285 -18.03 9.32 5.70
C ILE A 285 -19.11 10.31 6.16
N GLU A 286 -19.74 10.96 5.18
CA GLU A 286 -20.90 11.82 5.42
C GLU A 286 -22.18 11.01 5.63
#